data_a820d0528b968fe70d3ca23b40a9a972
#
_entry.id   a820d0528b968fe70d3ca23b40a9a972
#
_cell.length_a   1.000
_cell.length_b   1.000
_cell.length_c   1.000
_cell.angle_alpha   90.00
_cell.angle_beta   90.00
_cell.angle_gamma   90.00
#
_symmetry.space_group_name_H-M   'P 1'
#
loop_
_entity.id
_entity.type
_entity.pdbx_description
1 polymer ?
#
loop_
_entity_poly.entity_id
_entity_poly.type
_entity_poly.pdbx_seq_one_letter_code
_entity_poly.pdbx_strand_id
1 'polypeptide(L)'
;MKKKPFVTLEKLQEITAKYPTPFHLYDEKGIRENARALKDAFAWNKGFKEFFAVKATPNPYLIKILQEYGCGCDCSSMTELMLSKAIGCKEGDIMFSSNDTPEEEFRYADEIGGIINLDDITHIESVEKAVGGIPKTISCRYNPGGLFKISNDIMDNPGDAKYGMTTEQIFEAFRILKAKGAEEFGIHAFLASNTVTNEYYPMLAKVMFELAVKLQKETGAHIKFINLSGGIGIAYSPDQTPNDIKAIGEGVRKVYEEVLVPEGMGDVAIYTELGRFMMGPYGCLVTKAIHEKHTHKEYVGVDACAVNLMRPAMYGAYHHITVMGKEDQPCDHMYDVTGSLCENNDKFAIDRYLPKVDMGDLLVIHDTGAHGFAMGYNYNGKLKSAEILLHEDGSFEMIRRAETPKDYFATFDCFPIYERLLEDNK
;
A
#
# COMPACT_ATOMS: atom_id res chain seq x y z
N MET A 1 18.26 -8.66 -12.16
CA MET A 1 17.90 -10.09 -11.91
C MET A 1 16.69 -10.45 -12.76
N LYS A 2 16.66 -11.63 -13.45
CA LYS A 2 15.48 -12.02 -14.27
C LYS A 2 14.28 -12.22 -13.32
N LYS A 3 13.21 -11.45 -13.50
CA LYS A 3 11.96 -11.65 -12.74
C LYS A 3 11.29 -12.94 -13.20
N LYS A 4 10.85 -13.73 -12.24
CA LYS A 4 10.13 -14.98 -12.50
C LYS A 4 8.75 -14.90 -11.84
N PRO A 5 7.69 -15.37 -12.53
CA PRO A 5 6.39 -15.54 -11.90
C PRO A 5 6.48 -16.53 -10.72
N PHE A 6 5.71 -16.28 -9.67
CA PHE A 6 5.55 -17.23 -8.55
C PHE A 6 4.60 -18.39 -8.88
N VAL A 7 4.02 -18.39 -10.07
CA VAL A 7 3.04 -19.37 -10.56
C VAL A 7 3.50 -19.93 -11.89
N THR A 8 3.24 -21.21 -12.16
CA THR A 8 3.55 -21.86 -13.44
C THR A 8 2.42 -21.73 -14.46
N LEU A 9 2.70 -21.96 -15.74
CA LEU A 9 1.68 -21.94 -16.80
C LEU A 9 0.58 -22.98 -16.52
N GLU A 10 0.95 -24.20 -16.10
CA GLU A 10 -0.01 -25.28 -15.82
C GLU A 10 -0.97 -24.85 -14.70
N LYS A 11 -0.44 -24.23 -13.62
CA LYS A 11 -1.28 -23.73 -12.52
C LYS A 11 -2.18 -22.59 -12.98
N LEU A 12 -1.70 -21.68 -13.82
CA LEU A 12 -2.54 -20.63 -14.40
C LEU A 12 -3.65 -21.19 -15.29
N GLN A 13 -3.36 -22.25 -16.06
CA GLN A 13 -4.36 -22.93 -16.87
C GLN A 13 -5.45 -23.59 -15.99
N GLU A 14 -5.05 -24.19 -14.85
CA GLU A 14 -5.99 -24.71 -13.86
C GLU A 14 -6.88 -23.61 -13.27
N ILE A 15 -6.28 -22.47 -12.88
CA ILE A 15 -7.00 -21.31 -12.33
C ILE A 15 -7.95 -20.72 -13.39
N THR A 16 -7.48 -20.51 -14.62
CA THR A 16 -8.28 -19.90 -15.69
C THR A 16 -9.41 -20.78 -16.20
N ALA A 17 -9.33 -22.09 -16.00
CA ALA A 17 -10.42 -23.01 -16.26
C ALA A 17 -11.61 -22.79 -15.29
N LYS A 18 -11.35 -22.25 -14.09
CA LYS A 18 -12.38 -21.97 -13.08
C LYS A 18 -12.75 -20.48 -13.01
N TYR A 19 -11.77 -19.59 -13.17
CA TYR A 19 -11.95 -18.15 -13.07
C TYR A 19 -11.40 -17.47 -14.34
N PRO A 20 -12.24 -16.77 -15.10
CA PRO A 20 -11.79 -16.13 -16.34
C PRO A 20 -10.84 -14.97 -16.05
N THR A 21 -9.92 -14.71 -16.96
CA THR A 21 -9.08 -13.50 -16.98
C THR A 21 -9.95 -12.25 -17.32
N PRO A 22 -9.53 -11.03 -16.93
CA PRO A 22 -8.39 -10.78 -16.05
C PRO A 22 -8.69 -11.01 -14.56
N PHE A 23 -7.66 -11.30 -13.77
CA PHE A 23 -7.77 -11.33 -12.31
C PHE A 23 -6.43 -10.99 -11.64
N HIS A 24 -6.47 -10.50 -10.41
CA HIS A 24 -5.29 -10.41 -9.55
C HIS A 24 -5.07 -11.73 -8.85
N LEU A 25 -3.83 -12.21 -8.86
CA LEU A 25 -3.42 -13.43 -8.16
C LEU A 25 -2.40 -13.06 -7.08
N TYR A 26 -2.60 -13.58 -5.86
CA TYR A 26 -1.73 -13.35 -4.72
C TYR A 26 -1.06 -14.64 -4.26
N ASP A 27 0.21 -14.54 -3.84
CA ASP A 27 1.06 -15.63 -3.35
C ASP A 27 1.07 -15.64 -1.82
N GLU A 28 0.29 -16.53 -1.20
CA GLU A 28 0.23 -16.66 0.26
C GLU A 28 1.62 -16.95 0.85
N LYS A 29 2.38 -17.85 0.22
CA LYS A 29 3.71 -18.24 0.71
C LYS A 29 4.64 -17.03 0.79
N GLY A 30 4.73 -16.27 -0.31
CA GLY A 30 5.58 -15.09 -0.36
C GLY A 30 5.16 -14.01 0.64
N ILE A 31 3.85 -13.79 0.84
CA ILE A 31 3.32 -12.86 1.85
C ILE A 31 3.76 -13.27 3.25
N ARG A 32 3.63 -14.56 3.61
CA ARG A 32 4.02 -15.10 4.91
C ARG A 32 5.52 -15.01 5.17
N GLU A 33 6.32 -15.37 4.17
CA GLU A 33 7.78 -15.27 4.26
C GLU A 33 8.24 -13.84 4.48
N ASN A 34 7.65 -12.88 3.77
CA ASN A 34 7.99 -11.47 3.89
C ASN A 34 7.56 -10.87 5.23
N ALA A 35 6.36 -11.20 5.72
CA ALA A 35 5.88 -10.77 7.03
C ALA A 35 6.81 -11.26 8.16
N ARG A 36 7.27 -12.50 8.06
CA ARG A 36 8.26 -13.07 8.99
C ARG A 36 9.59 -12.34 8.90
N ALA A 37 10.10 -12.10 7.68
CA ALA A 37 11.36 -11.40 7.47
C ALA A 37 11.35 -9.98 8.06
N LEU A 38 10.26 -9.23 7.91
CA LEU A 38 10.10 -7.92 8.52
C LEU A 38 10.13 -8.01 10.05
N LYS A 39 9.34 -8.92 10.63
CA LYS A 39 9.28 -9.14 12.08
C LYS A 39 10.66 -9.48 12.65
N ASP A 40 11.39 -10.36 11.99
CA ASP A 40 12.73 -10.79 12.41
C ASP A 40 13.75 -9.64 12.31
N ALA A 41 13.66 -8.81 11.27
CA ALA A 41 14.56 -7.66 11.07
C ALA A 41 14.43 -6.59 12.19
N PHE A 42 13.26 -6.47 12.80
CA PHE A 42 12.99 -5.50 13.87
C PHE A 42 12.80 -6.16 15.26
N ALA A 43 13.09 -7.46 15.41
CA ALA A 43 12.92 -8.20 16.65
C ALA A 43 13.77 -7.65 17.83
N TRP A 44 14.79 -6.84 17.55
CA TRP A 44 15.60 -6.14 18.53
C TRP A 44 14.82 -5.07 19.32
N ASN A 45 13.75 -4.48 18.75
CA ASN A 45 12.84 -3.55 19.41
C ASN A 45 11.62 -4.29 19.94
N LYS A 46 11.49 -4.41 21.26
CA LYS A 46 10.40 -5.18 21.90
C LYS A 46 9.00 -4.62 21.63
N GLY A 47 8.92 -3.33 21.34
CA GLY A 47 7.65 -2.64 21.03
C GLY A 47 7.35 -2.59 19.53
N PHE A 48 8.20 -3.18 18.67
CA PHE A 48 8.01 -3.11 17.21
C PHE A 48 6.64 -3.60 16.79
N LYS A 49 6.00 -2.81 15.93
CA LYS A 49 4.72 -3.18 15.30
C LYS A 49 4.63 -2.65 13.88
N GLU A 50 4.28 -3.53 12.97
CA GLU A 50 3.84 -3.16 11.63
C GLU A 50 2.34 -2.90 11.64
N PHE A 51 1.91 -1.75 11.12
CA PHE A 51 0.53 -1.42 10.80
C PHE A 51 0.38 -1.45 9.28
N PHE A 52 -0.11 -2.55 8.74
CA PHE A 52 -0.23 -2.69 7.30
C PHE A 52 -1.10 -1.58 6.70
N ALA A 53 -0.58 -0.84 5.71
CA ALA A 53 -1.32 0.21 5.03
C ALA A 53 -2.48 -0.38 4.22
N VAL A 54 -3.71 -0.31 4.75
CA VAL A 54 -4.90 -0.93 4.16
C VAL A 54 -5.14 -0.45 2.73
N LYS A 55 -4.90 0.83 2.45
CA LYS A 55 -4.98 1.42 1.10
C LYS A 55 -4.18 0.69 0.02
N ALA A 56 -3.12 -0.01 0.41
CA ALA A 56 -2.28 -0.74 -0.55
C ALA A 56 -3.01 -1.96 -1.12
N THR A 57 -3.74 -2.70 -0.25
CA THR A 57 -4.47 -3.92 -0.64
C THR A 57 -5.62 -4.17 0.36
N PRO A 58 -6.78 -3.51 0.18
CA PRO A 58 -7.90 -3.57 1.11
C PRO A 58 -8.70 -4.87 0.95
N ASN A 59 -8.06 -6.00 1.24
CA ASN A 59 -8.67 -7.32 1.16
C ASN A 59 -8.58 -8.05 2.52
N PRO A 60 -9.71 -8.40 3.15
CA PRO A 60 -9.73 -8.99 4.50
C PRO A 60 -8.99 -10.32 4.60
N TYR A 61 -8.99 -11.15 3.56
CA TYR A 61 -8.26 -12.42 3.55
C TYR A 61 -6.74 -12.20 3.66
N LEU A 62 -6.21 -11.26 2.89
CA LEU A 62 -4.78 -10.96 2.87
C LEU A 62 -4.32 -10.27 4.16
N ILE A 63 -5.14 -9.35 4.69
CA ILE A 63 -4.81 -8.67 5.95
C ILE A 63 -4.83 -9.66 7.12
N LYS A 64 -5.75 -10.63 7.13
CA LYS A 64 -5.76 -11.69 8.15
C LYS A 64 -4.48 -12.54 8.16
N ILE A 65 -3.87 -12.81 7.00
CA ILE A 65 -2.57 -13.48 6.94
C ILE A 65 -1.52 -12.65 7.69
N LEU A 66 -1.49 -11.33 7.48
CA LEU A 66 -0.55 -10.45 8.16
C LEU A 66 -0.81 -10.35 9.68
N GLN A 67 -2.07 -10.40 10.11
CA GLN A 67 -2.43 -10.42 11.53
C GLN A 67 -1.83 -11.63 12.29
N GLU A 68 -1.64 -12.76 11.64
CA GLU A 68 -0.98 -13.93 12.23
C GLU A 68 0.47 -13.65 12.64
N TYR A 69 1.10 -12.64 12.04
CA TYR A 69 2.45 -12.16 12.36
C TYR A 69 2.47 -10.98 13.33
N GLY A 70 1.29 -10.56 13.80
CA GLY A 70 1.13 -9.46 14.75
C GLY A 70 0.97 -8.08 14.11
N CYS A 71 0.76 -8.01 12.78
CA CYS A 71 0.48 -6.75 12.10
C CYS A 71 -0.88 -6.18 12.51
N GLY A 72 -0.91 -4.86 12.74
CA GLY A 72 -2.13 -4.07 12.80
C GLY A 72 -2.51 -3.51 11.44
N CYS A 73 -3.39 -2.51 11.43
CA CYS A 73 -3.87 -1.82 10.22
C CYS A 73 -3.60 -0.32 10.31
N ASP A 74 -2.98 0.27 9.27
CA ASP A 74 -2.99 1.71 9.04
C ASP A 74 -4.18 2.05 8.14
N CYS A 75 -5.07 2.90 8.64
CA CYS A 75 -6.32 3.30 8.00
C CYS A 75 -6.30 4.80 7.69
N SER A 76 -6.90 5.18 6.56
CA SER A 76 -6.98 6.57 6.10
C SER A 76 -8.41 7.02 5.79
N SER A 77 -9.43 6.20 6.07
CA SER A 77 -10.84 6.50 5.81
C SER A 77 -11.79 5.67 6.66
N MET A 78 -13.05 6.09 6.73
CA MET A 78 -14.13 5.36 7.40
C MET A 78 -14.22 3.90 6.97
N THR A 79 -14.18 3.64 5.66
CA THR A 79 -14.34 2.28 5.14
C THR A 79 -13.16 1.37 5.48
N GLU A 80 -11.96 1.90 5.58
CA GLU A 80 -10.79 1.15 6.04
C GLU A 80 -10.86 0.87 7.54
N LEU A 81 -11.35 1.81 8.35
CA LEU A 81 -11.64 1.59 9.77
C LEU A 81 -12.69 0.49 9.98
N MET A 82 -13.79 0.54 9.22
CA MET A 82 -14.84 -0.49 9.25
C MET A 82 -14.31 -1.87 8.85
N LEU A 83 -13.48 -1.94 7.80
CA LEU A 83 -12.83 -3.19 7.38
C LEU A 83 -11.95 -3.75 8.50
N SER A 84 -11.11 -2.91 9.11
CA SER A 84 -10.20 -3.30 10.19
C SER A 84 -10.95 -3.78 11.42
N LYS A 85 -12.05 -3.11 11.79
CA LYS A 85 -12.96 -3.58 12.84
C LYS A 85 -13.57 -4.93 12.51
N ALA A 86 -14.06 -5.11 11.28
CA ALA A 86 -14.72 -6.34 10.83
C ALA A 86 -13.79 -7.57 10.82
N ILE A 87 -12.50 -7.39 10.57
CA ILE A 87 -11.51 -8.48 10.62
C ILE A 87 -10.99 -8.76 12.04
N GLY A 88 -11.47 -8.04 13.05
CA GLY A 88 -11.18 -8.32 14.46
C GLY A 88 -9.97 -7.59 15.02
N CYS A 89 -9.53 -6.46 14.44
CA CYS A 89 -8.56 -5.58 15.06
C CYS A 89 -9.05 -5.12 16.44
N LYS A 90 -8.14 -5.15 17.43
CA LYS A 90 -8.40 -4.74 18.80
C LYS A 90 -7.92 -3.31 19.05
N GLU A 91 -8.17 -2.82 20.24
CA GLU A 91 -7.60 -1.57 20.73
C GLU A 91 -6.07 -1.55 20.56
N GLY A 92 -5.54 -0.49 19.96
CA GLY A 92 -4.11 -0.36 19.65
C GLY A 92 -3.62 -1.18 18.44
N ASP A 93 -4.52 -1.87 17.70
CA ASP A 93 -4.19 -2.55 16.45
C ASP A 93 -4.49 -1.70 15.21
N ILE A 94 -5.02 -0.50 15.39
CA ILE A 94 -5.35 0.42 14.31
C ILE A 94 -4.58 1.71 14.50
N MET A 95 -3.82 2.12 13.49
CA MET A 95 -3.30 3.48 13.33
C MET A 95 -4.25 4.21 12.37
N PHE A 96 -4.75 5.37 12.76
CA PHE A 96 -5.58 6.19 11.89
C PHE A 96 -4.82 7.42 11.42
N SER A 97 -4.29 7.35 10.21
CA SER A 97 -3.46 8.37 9.57
C SER A 97 -4.17 8.93 8.34
N SER A 98 -5.01 9.93 8.56
CA SER A 98 -5.76 10.65 7.51
C SER A 98 -5.25 12.08 7.36
N ASN A 99 -5.70 12.80 6.34
CA ASN A 99 -5.27 14.19 6.05
C ASN A 99 -6.40 15.18 6.36
N ASP A 100 -7.26 15.47 5.39
CA ASP A 100 -8.42 16.33 5.53
C ASP A 100 -9.58 15.54 6.16
N THR A 101 -9.46 15.27 7.45
CA THR A 101 -10.24 14.26 8.17
C THR A 101 -11.60 14.79 8.62
N PRO A 102 -12.73 14.16 8.19
CA PRO A 102 -14.05 14.46 8.74
C PRO A 102 -14.17 14.11 10.23
N GLU A 103 -14.98 14.89 10.99
CA GLU A 103 -15.17 14.67 12.43
C GLU A 103 -15.71 13.25 12.75
N GLU A 104 -16.58 12.71 11.91
CA GLU A 104 -17.13 11.36 12.09
C GLU A 104 -16.07 10.26 12.01
N GLU A 105 -15.00 10.45 11.23
CA GLU A 105 -13.90 9.49 11.13
C GLU A 105 -13.04 9.51 12.39
N PHE A 106 -12.77 10.68 12.97
CA PHE A 106 -12.08 10.77 14.28
C PHE A 106 -12.89 10.09 15.37
N ARG A 107 -14.21 10.34 15.42
CA ARG A 107 -15.10 9.70 16.39
C ARG A 107 -15.08 8.20 16.27
N TYR A 108 -15.24 7.68 15.06
CA TYR A 108 -15.27 6.24 14.83
C TYR A 108 -13.91 5.58 15.12
N ALA A 109 -12.80 6.24 14.76
CA ALA A 109 -11.46 5.74 15.09
C ALA A 109 -11.26 5.60 16.60
N ASP A 110 -11.69 6.59 17.40
CA ASP A 110 -11.64 6.53 18.86
C ASP A 110 -12.55 5.44 19.43
N GLU A 111 -13.80 5.36 18.96
CA GLU A 111 -14.79 4.34 19.39
C GLU A 111 -14.29 2.91 19.21
N ILE A 112 -13.49 2.64 18.18
CA ILE A 112 -12.94 1.30 17.92
C ILE A 112 -11.55 1.08 18.52
N GLY A 113 -11.03 2.05 19.29
CA GLY A 113 -9.73 1.97 19.96
C GLY A 113 -8.53 2.17 19.04
N GLY A 114 -8.70 2.93 17.96
CA GLY A 114 -7.61 3.30 17.05
C GLY A 114 -6.73 4.41 17.63
N ILE A 115 -5.45 4.38 17.30
CA ILE A 115 -4.51 5.46 17.63
C ILE A 115 -4.65 6.56 16.56
N ILE A 116 -5.07 7.75 16.96
CA ILE A 116 -5.26 8.88 16.05
C ILE A 116 -3.90 9.57 15.82
N ASN A 117 -3.56 9.76 14.55
CA ASN A 117 -2.39 10.51 14.11
C ASN A 117 -2.84 11.83 13.45
N LEU A 118 -2.52 12.95 14.10
CA LEU A 118 -2.90 14.28 13.63
C LEU A 118 -1.98 14.75 12.50
N ASP A 119 -2.57 15.11 11.38
CA ASP A 119 -1.84 15.60 10.21
C ASP A 119 -1.43 17.08 10.36
N ASP A 120 -2.25 17.87 11.02
CA ASP A 120 -2.03 19.32 11.24
C ASP A 120 -2.46 19.74 12.66
N ILE A 121 -1.89 20.85 13.15
CA ILE A 121 -2.18 21.40 14.47
C ILE A 121 -3.66 21.80 14.62
N THR A 122 -4.32 22.18 13.56
CA THR A 122 -5.76 22.54 13.55
C THR A 122 -6.67 21.35 13.84
N HIS A 123 -6.17 20.12 13.60
CA HIS A 123 -6.91 18.90 13.90
C HIS A 123 -7.11 18.67 15.40
N ILE A 124 -6.34 19.33 16.28
CA ILE A 124 -6.51 19.21 17.74
C ILE A 124 -7.93 19.60 18.15
N GLU A 125 -8.41 20.73 17.66
CA GLU A 125 -9.77 21.20 17.94
C GLU A 125 -10.83 20.27 17.38
N SER A 126 -10.61 19.76 16.16
CA SER A 126 -11.53 18.83 15.51
C SER A 126 -11.66 17.51 16.26
N VAL A 127 -10.55 16.94 16.74
CA VAL A 127 -10.56 15.72 17.54
C VAL A 127 -11.22 15.96 18.90
N GLU A 128 -10.84 17.04 19.61
CA GLU A 128 -11.45 17.37 20.90
C GLU A 128 -12.99 17.48 20.80
N LYS A 129 -13.49 18.11 19.75
CA LYS A 129 -14.92 18.23 19.49
C LYS A 129 -15.56 16.89 19.11
N ALA A 130 -14.90 16.10 18.25
CA ALA A 130 -15.45 14.85 17.74
C ALA A 130 -15.55 13.75 18.81
N VAL A 131 -14.52 13.68 19.68
CA VAL A 131 -14.34 12.62 20.70
C VAL A 131 -14.83 13.08 22.08
N GLY A 132 -14.97 14.38 22.31
CA GLY A 132 -15.33 14.95 23.63
C GLY A 132 -14.16 15.12 24.58
N GLY A 133 -12.94 15.16 24.05
CA GLY A 133 -11.67 15.33 24.78
C GLY A 133 -10.50 14.92 23.92
N ILE A 134 -9.30 14.91 24.48
CA ILE A 134 -8.10 14.42 23.81
C ILE A 134 -7.82 12.99 24.26
N PRO A 135 -7.60 12.02 23.32
CA PRO A 135 -7.21 10.66 23.67
C PRO A 135 -5.92 10.64 24.50
N LYS A 136 -5.81 9.68 25.43
CA LYS A 136 -4.59 9.52 26.26
C LYS A 136 -3.35 9.23 25.43
N THR A 137 -3.50 8.43 24.39
CA THR A 137 -2.44 8.12 23.42
C THR A 137 -2.78 8.81 22.10
N ILE A 138 -1.90 9.69 21.63
CA ILE A 138 -2.11 10.45 20.39
C ILE A 138 -0.78 10.64 19.66
N SER A 139 -0.83 10.71 18.33
CA SER A 139 0.31 10.90 17.45
C SER A 139 0.20 12.17 16.64
N CYS A 140 1.32 12.75 16.25
CA CYS A 140 1.39 13.88 15.33
C CYS A 140 2.32 13.57 14.17
N ARG A 141 1.89 13.92 12.96
CA ARG A 141 2.71 13.80 11.75
C ARG A 141 3.64 14.99 11.62
N TYR A 142 4.92 14.69 11.46
CA TYR A 142 5.98 15.67 11.24
C TYR A 142 6.33 15.81 9.76
N ASN A 143 6.53 17.03 9.32
CA ASN A 143 7.09 17.38 8.03
C ASN A 143 8.37 18.23 8.23
N PRO A 144 9.57 17.67 7.95
CA PRO A 144 10.84 18.40 8.11
C PRO A 144 11.07 19.49 7.07
N GLY A 145 10.18 19.64 6.09
CA GLY A 145 10.38 20.57 4.99
C GLY A 145 11.56 20.20 4.12
N GLY A 146 12.17 21.18 3.47
CA GLY A 146 13.31 21.00 2.55
C GLY A 146 14.62 20.53 3.19
N LEU A 147 14.63 20.25 4.49
CA LEU A 147 15.80 19.69 5.20
C LEU A 147 16.03 18.21 4.88
N PHE A 148 15.01 17.51 4.42
CA PHE A 148 15.08 16.11 4.06
C PHE A 148 14.89 15.95 2.54
N LYS A 149 16.01 15.74 1.82
CA LYS A 149 15.98 15.61 0.36
C LYS A 149 16.07 14.15 -0.05
N ILE A 150 14.94 13.57 -0.40
CA ILE A 150 14.88 12.33 -1.19
C ILE A 150 13.94 12.62 -2.35
N SER A 151 14.48 12.67 -3.54
CA SER A 151 13.71 12.82 -4.76
C SER A 151 13.28 11.45 -5.25
N ASN A 152 11.96 11.23 -5.41
CA ASN A 152 11.45 10.21 -6.29
C ASN A 152 10.25 10.81 -7.06
N ASP A 153 9.94 10.23 -8.22
CA ASP A 153 8.92 10.73 -9.14
C ASP A 153 7.47 10.57 -8.64
N ILE A 154 7.28 10.02 -7.44
CA ILE A 154 5.95 9.68 -6.90
C ILE A 154 5.53 10.64 -5.79
N MET A 155 6.49 11.29 -5.13
CA MET A 155 6.23 12.26 -4.06
C MET A 155 7.05 13.53 -4.27
N ASP A 156 6.41 14.66 -4.03
CA ASP A 156 7.05 15.97 -3.99
C ASP A 156 8.09 16.04 -2.87
N ASN A 157 9.00 17.02 -2.96
CA ASN A 157 9.86 17.35 -1.85
C ASN A 157 9.02 17.59 -0.58
N PRO A 158 9.48 17.22 0.64
CA PRO A 158 8.71 17.43 1.86
C PRO A 158 8.18 18.85 2.04
N GLY A 159 8.86 19.86 1.51
CA GLY A 159 8.42 21.25 1.53
C GLY A 159 7.18 21.54 0.67
N ASP A 160 6.91 20.71 -0.34
CA ASP A 160 5.76 20.82 -1.26
C ASP A 160 4.67 19.80 -0.92
N ALA A 161 4.94 18.87 0.02
CA ALA A 161 3.98 17.86 0.43
C ALA A 161 2.87 18.49 1.28
N LYS A 162 1.61 18.06 1.03
CA LYS A 162 0.43 18.53 1.77
C LYS A 162 0.31 17.95 3.20
N TYR A 163 1.29 17.20 3.68
CA TYR A 163 1.21 16.40 4.89
C TYR A 163 2.11 16.91 5.99
N GLY A 164 1.58 16.93 7.22
CA GLY A 164 2.36 17.02 8.44
C GLY A 164 2.68 18.44 8.91
N MET A 165 2.97 18.54 10.19
CA MET A 165 3.28 19.76 10.92
C MET A 165 4.73 20.18 10.70
N THR A 166 5.00 21.49 10.61
CA THR A 166 6.36 22.03 10.68
C THR A 166 6.99 21.77 12.05
N THR A 167 8.28 22.04 12.19
CA THR A 167 8.98 21.90 13.46
C THR A 167 8.33 22.75 14.55
N GLU A 168 8.00 23.99 14.29
CA GLU A 168 7.35 24.90 15.24
C GLU A 168 5.97 24.40 15.63
N GLN A 169 5.18 23.95 14.65
CA GLN A 169 3.82 23.45 14.89
C GLN A 169 3.82 22.17 15.74
N ILE A 170 4.73 21.21 15.51
CA ILE A 170 4.73 19.96 16.27
C ILE A 170 5.10 20.18 17.74
N PHE A 171 6.05 21.10 18.02
CA PHE A 171 6.37 21.46 19.41
C PHE A 171 5.18 22.12 20.11
N GLU A 172 4.48 23.01 19.44
CA GLU A 172 3.29 23.65 19.98
C GLU A 172 2.13 22.67 20.15
N ALA A 173 1.90 21.78 19.16
CA ALA A 173 0.89 20.73 19.25
C ALA A 173 1.10 19.84 20.49
N PHE A 174 2.35 19.43 20.76
CA PHE A 174 2.69 18.61 21.92
C PHE A 174 2.40 19.32 23.26
N ARG A 175 2.69 20.64 23.34
CA ARG A 175 2.36 21.43 24.53
C ARG A 175 0.84 21.53 24.73
N ILE A 176 0.10 21.81 23.67
CA ILE A 176 -1.37 21.91 23.72
C ILE A 176 -1.98 20.55 24.09
N LEU A 177 -1.60 19.48 23.42
CA LEU A 177 -2.15 18.14 23.67
C LEU A 177 -1.86 17.66 25.11
N LYS A 178 -0.66 17.91 25.62
CA LYS A 178 -0.29 17.59 26.98
C LYS A 178 -1.13 18.39 28.00
N ALA A 179 -1.31 19.70 27.78
CA ALA A 179 -2.14 20.53 28.62
C ALA A 179 -3.62 20.11 28.61
N LYS A 180 -4.07 19.48 27.50
CA LYS A 180 -5.43 18.93 27.35
C LYS A 180 -5.58 17.49 27.85
N GLY A 181 -4.53 16.87 28.38
CA GLY A 181 -4.60 15.58 29.07
C GLY A 181 -4.05 14.37 28.31
N ALA A 182 -3.36 14.55 27.18
CA ALA A 182 -2.60 13.48 26.56
C ALA A 182 -1.47 13.01 27.46
N GLU A 183 -1.31 11.70 27.60
CA GLU A 183 -0.34 11.06 28.50
C GLU A 183 0.82 10.42 27.72
N GLU A 184 0.53 9.80 26.56
CA GLU A 184 1.47 9.06 25.72
C GLU A 184 1.46 9.64 24.31
N PHE A 185 2.63 9.90 23.77
CA PHE A 185 2.80 10.57 22.50
C PHE A 185 3.50 9.70 21.46
N GLY A 186 2.96 9.72 20.24
CA GLY A 186 3.63 9.23 19.05
C GLY A 186 4.11 10.36 18.16
N ILE A 187 5.16 10.09 17.41
CA ILE A 187 5.54 10.92 16.25
C ILE A 187 5.56 10.07 15.00
N HIS A 188 5.12 10.66 13.92
CA HIS A 188 4.94 9.99 12.63
C HIS A 188 5.55 10.85 11.51
N ALA A 189 6.13 10.26 10.49
CA ALA A 189 6.52 10.95 9.26
C ALA A 189 6.32 10.06 8.05
N PHE A 190 5.77 10.64 6.99
CA PHE A 190 5.63 10.00 5.69
C PHE A 190 6.27 10.89 4.63
N LEU A 191 7.52 10.60 4.25
CA LEU A 191 8.35 11.49 3.44
C LEU A 191 8.66 10.95 2.04
N ALA A 192 8.45 9.66 1.79
CA ALA A 192 8.74 9.06 0.51
C ALA A 192 7.85 7.84 0.23
N SER A 193 7.75 7.48 -1.04
CA SER A 193 7.11 6.26 -1.50
C SER A 193 7.99 5.55 -2.53
N ASN A 194 8.09 4.23 -2.42
CA ASN A 194 8.88 3.37 -3.31
C ASN A 194 10.38 3.73 -3.38
N THR A 195 11.01 3.94 -2.25
CA THR A 195 12.45 4.18 -2.17
C THR A 195 13.20 2.85 -2.22
N VAL A 196 14.02 2.67 -3.26
CA VAL A 196 14.76 1.42 -3.50
C VAL A 196 16.22 1.64 -3.08
N THR A 197 16.44 1.83 -1.77
CA THR A 197 17.75 1.97 -1.12
C THR A 197 17.65 1.59 0.35
N ASN A 198 18.66 0.92 0.87
CA ASN A 198 18.71 0.49 2.27
C ASN A 198 19.00 1.65 3.24
N GLU A 199 19.47 2.80 2.73
CA GLU A 199 19.87 3.96 3.54
C GLU A 199 18.70 4.84 3.95
N TYR A 200 17.59 4.81 3.21
CA TYR A 200 16.45 5.70 3.45
C TYR A 200 15.89 5.61 4.87
N TYR A 201 15.56 4.38 5.32
CA TYR A 201 14.95 4.19 6.62
C TYR A 201 15.88 4.55 7.80
N PRO A 202 17.16 4.16 7.82
CA PRO A 202 18.11 4.64 8.83
C PRO A 202 18.26 6.18 8.85
N MET A 203 18.23 6.84 7.70
CA MET A 203 18.29 8.30 7.62
C MET A 203 17.01 8.94 8.19
N LEU A 204 15.84 8.42 7.83
CA LEU A 204 14.56 8.86 8.38
C LEU A 204 14.53 8.65 9.90
N ALA A 205 14.96 7.47 10.36
CA ALA A 205 15.02 7.14 11.78
C ALA A 205 15.88 8.14 12.54
N LYS A 206 17.04 8.54 12.02
CA LYS A 206 17.91 9.54 12.65
C LYS A 206 17.18 10.87 12.86
N VAL A 207 16.54 11.40 11.83
CA VAL A 207 15.77 12.65 11.92
C VAL A 207 14.66 12.55 12.96
N MET A 208 13.92 11.45 12.94
CA MET A 208 12.78 11.24 13.84
C MET A 208 13.21 11.02 15.30
N PHE A 209 14.31 10.31 15.53
CA PHE A 209 14.84 10.06 16.87
C PHE A 209 15.43 11.33 17.50
N GLU A 210 16.17 12.12 16.72
CA GLU A 210 16.68 13.43 17.17
C GLU A 210 15.52 14.40 17.51
N LEU A 211 14.44 14.38 16.71
CA LEU A 211 13.23 15.16 16.99
C LEU A 211 12.55 14.67 18.28
N ALA A 212 12.40 13.35 18.47
CA ALA A 212 11.79 12.76 19.66
C ALA A 212 12.52 13.19 20.95
N VAL A 213 13.85 13.14 20.95
CA VAL A 213 14.67 13.59 22.07
C VAL A 213 14.41 15.06 22.40
N LYS A 214 14.37 15.93 21.39
CA LYS A 214 14.11 17.37 21.60
C LYS A 214 12.69 17.60 22.12
N LEU A 215 11.68 16.97 21.51
CA LEU A 215 10.28 17.06 21.94
C LEU A 215 10.11 16.65 23.40
N GLN A 216 10.67 15.50 23.80
CA GLN A 216 10.59 15.04 25.18
C GLN A 216 11.28 16.01 26.17
N LYS A 217 12.47 16.51 25.85
CA LYS A 217 13.21 17.46 26.69
C LYS A 217 12.51 18.80 26.85
N GLU A 218 11.97 19.36 25.75
CA GLU A 218 11.42 20.72 25.76
C GLU A 218 9.96 20.80 26.18
N THR A 219 9.17 19.75 25.91
CA THR A 219 7.73 19.72 26.25
C THR A 219 7.42 18.87 27.48
N GLY A 220 8.35 18.01 27.87
CA GLY A 220 8.13 16.99 28.90
C GLY A 220 7.08 15.95 28.51
N ALA A 221 6.77 15.81 27.22
CA ALA A 221 5.86 14.78 26.71
C ALA A 221 6.54 13.42 26.78
N HIS A 222 5.79 12.39 27.17
CA HIS A 222 6.30 11.01 27.17
C HIS A 222 6.15 10.40 25.78
N ILE A 223 7.26 10.25 25.06
CA ILE A 223 7.27 9.62 23.73
C ILE A 223 7.21 8.10 23.91
N LYS A 224 6.09 7.50 23.51
CA LYS A 224 5.85 6.06 23.60
C LYS A 224 6.28 5.31 22.35
N PHE A 225 6.08 5.90 21.19
CA PHE A 225 6.45 5.28 19.93
C PHE A 225 6.87 6.30 18.86
N ILE A 226 7.65 5.81 17.92
CA ILE A 226 8.03 6.54 16.70
C ILE A 226 7.61 5.70 15.50
N ASN A 227 6.72 6.26 14.69
CA ASN A 227 6.19 5.64 13.50
C ASN A 227 6.97 6.13 12.27
N LEU A 228 7.78 5.25 11.69
CA LEU A 228 8.57 5.54 10.49
C LEU A 228 7.71 5.43 9.20
N SER A 229 6.42 5.10 9.34
CA SER A 229 5.47 4.98 8.27
C SER A 229 5.88 3.98 7.18
N GLY A 230 5.52 4.25 5.92
CA GLY A 230 5.89 3.47 4.75
C GLY A 230 7.17 3.98 4.08
N GLY A 231 7.26 3.76 2.78
CA GLY A 231 8.33 4.30 1.96
C GLY A 231 9.33 3.27 1.44
N ILE A 232 9.53 2.13 2.12
CA ILE A 232 10.37 1.04 1.60
C ILE A 232 9.76 0.55 0.29
N GLY A 233 10.52 0.68 -0.78
CA GLY A 233 10.13 0.31 -2.12
C GLY A 233 10.45 -1.14 -2.47
N ILE A 234 10.06 -1.50 -3.69
CA ILE A 234 10.36 -2.79 -4.31
C ILE A 234 11.04 -2.58 -5.66
N ALA A 235 11.82 -3.54 -6.10
CA ALA A 235 12.41 -3.52 -7.42
C ALA A 235 11.36 -3.91 -8.48
N TYR A 236 10.80 -2.95 -9.18
CA TYR A 236 9.88 -3.20 -10.29
C TYR A 236 10.60 -3.64 -11.55
N SER A 237 11.74 -3.01 -11.86
CA SER A 237 12.57 -3.35 -13.01
C SER A 237 13.59 -4.44 -12.67
N PRO A 238 13.91 -5.35 -13.63
CA PRO A 238 15.00 -6.31 -13.46
C PRO A 238 16.37 -5.68 -13.20
N ASP A 239 16.56 -4.42 -13.55
CA ASP A 239 17.81 -3.66 -13.36
C ASP A 239 17.96 -3.07 -11.96
N GLN A 240 16.88 -3.03 -11.18
CA GLN A 240 16.91 -2.55 -9.80
C GLN A 240 17.37 -3.65 -8.84
N THR A 241 18.10 -3.25 -7.80
CA THR A 241 18.45 -4.13 -6.68
C THR A 241 17.36 -4.05 -5.62
N PRO A 242 16.74 -5.17 -5.20
CA PRO A 242 15.76 -5.17 -4.12
C PRO A 242 16.35 -4.66 -2.81
N ASN A 243 15.51 -4.02 -1.99
CA ASN A 243 15.86 -3.67 -0.62
C ASN A 243 16.14 -4.92 0.22
N ASP A 244 17.13 -4.83 1.10
CA ASP A 244 17.43 -5.83 2.12
C ASP A 244 16.85 -5.39 3.46
N ILE A 245 15.71 -5.98 3.85
CA ILE A 245 15.00 -5.61 5.08
C ILE A 245 15.82 -5.87 6.33
N LYS A 246 16.71 -6.87 6.32
CA LYS A 246 17.60 -7.15 7.43
C LYS A 246 18.66 -6.05 7.60
N ALA A 247 19.25 -5.62 6.49
CA ALA A 247 20.20 -4.51 6.49
C ALA A 247 19.52 -3.19 6.93
N ILE A 248 18.28 -2.96 6.49
CA ILE A 248 17.47 -1.81 6.93
C ILE A 248 17.21 -1.87 8.43
N GLY A 249 16.73 -3.00 8.96
CA GLY A 249 16.46 -3.19 10.38
C GLY A 249 17.69 -2.98 11.26
N GLU A 250 18.84 -3.48 10.83
CA GLU A 250 20.12 -3.28 11.54
C GLU A 250 20.58 -1.80 11.47
N GLY A 251 20.38 -1.13 10.32
CA GLY A 251 20.67 0.29 10.19
C GLY A 251 19.83 1.14 11.12
N VAL A 252 18.53 0.87 11.24
CA VAL A 252 17.61 1.56 12.17
C VAL A 252 18.01 1.27 13.62
N ARG A 253 18.36 0.01 13.95
CA ARG A 253 18.84 -0.39 15.27
C ARG A 253 20.06 0.42 15.70
N LYS A 254 21.05 0.52 14.83
CA LYS A 254 22.27 1.29 15.11
C LYS A 254 21.95 2.74 15.47
N VAL A 255 21.09 3.41 14.70
CA VAL A 255 20.67 4.77 14.98
C VAL A 255 19.87 4.87 16.30
N TYR A 256 19.05 3.88 16.60
CA TYR A 256 18.30 3.78 17.87
C TYR A 256 19.24 3.72 19.07
N GLU A 257 20.24 2.86 19.00
CA GLU A 257 21.26 2.70 20.05
C GLU A 257 22.16 3.94 20.21
N GLU A 258 22.42 4.67 19.10
CA GLU A 258 23.22 5.90 19.11
C GLU A 258 22.46 7.13 19.64
N VAL A 259 21.17 7.24 19.36
CA VAL A 259 20.38 8.48 19.62
C VAL A 259 19.45 8.34 20.81
N LEU A 260 18.64 7.28 20.89
CA LEU A 260 17.59 7.15 21.89
C LEU A 260 18.09 6.54 23.22
N VAL A 261 18.90 5.50 23.14
CA VAL A 261 19.36 4.77 24.33
C VAL A 261 20.17 5.67 25.31
N PRO A 262 21.10 6.52 24.84
CA PRO A 262 21.84 7.42 25.75
C PRO A 262 20.97 8.46 26.46
N GLU A 263 19.79 8.76 25.90
CA GLU A 263 18.83 9.73 26.42
C GLU A 263 17.77 9.07 27.34
N GLY A 264 17.95 7.80 27.68
CA GLY A 264 17.00 7.04 28.51
C GLY A 264 15.69 6.67 27.81
N MET A 265 15.66 6.73 26.47
CA MET A 265 14.50 6.43 25.62
C MET A 265 14.61 5.03 24.97
N GLY A 266 15.31 4.11 25.61
CA GLY A 266 15.54 2.75 25.06
C GLY A 266 14.31 1.83 25.12
N ASP A 267 13.17 2.30 25.60
CA ASP A 267 11.88 1.62 25.64
C ASP A 267 10.88 2.11 24.57
N VAL A 268 11.25 3.14 23.79
CA VAL A 268 10.39 3.68 22.73
C VAL A 268 10.16 2.64 21.64
N ALA A 269 8.89 2.39 21.35
CA ALA A 269 8.49 1.45 20.31
C ALA A 269 8.71 2.04 18.89
N ILE A 270 9.11 1.18 17.98
CA ILE A 270 9.21 1.53 16.55
C ILE A 270 8.00 0.96 15.82
N TYR A 271 7.27 1.82 15.10
CA TYR A 271 6.16 1.44 14.25
C TYR A 271 6.49 1.67 12.77
N THR A 272 5.88 0.87 11.92
CA THR A 272 5.97 0.99 10.47
C THR A 272 4.58 0.85 9.84
N GLU A 273 4.38 1.44 8.65
CA GLU A 273 3.12 1.40 7.88
C GLU A 273 3.42 0.97 6.44
N LEU A 274 4.02 -0.20 6.29
CA LEU A 274 4.47 -0.70 5.01
C LEU A 274 3.29 -1.32 4.23
N GLY A 275 2.99 -0.78 3.05
CA GLY A 275 2.00 -1.36 2.15
C GLY A 275 2.68 -2.08 0.97
N ARG A 276 3.39 -1.31 0.15
CA ARG A 276 4.03 -1.80 -1.08
C ARG A 276 5.04 -2.91 -0.80
N PHE A 277 5.91 -2.72 0.17
CA PHE A 277 6.91 -3.72 0.55
C PHE A 277 6.24 -5.02 1.00
N MET A 278 5.12 -4.94 1.73
CA MET A 278 4.43 -6.11 2.27
C MET A 278 3.76 -6.96 1.19
N MET A 279 3.15 -6.35 0.19
CA MET A 279 2.26 -7.04 -0.75
C MET A 279 2.71 -6.96 -2.22
N GLY A 280 3.42 -5.91 -2.62
CA GLY A 280 3.69 -5.61 -4.03
C GLY A 280 4.24 -6.79 -4.83
N PRO A 281 5.35 -7.43 -4.41
CA PRO A 281 5.97 -8.53 -5.14
C PRO A 281 5.15 -9.83 -5.13
N TYR A 282 4.21 -9.94 -4.21
CA TYR A 282 3.42 -11.15 -3.96
C TYR A 282 2.03 -11.10 -4.58
N GLY A 283 1.86 -10.25 -5.58
CA GLY A 283 0.67 -10.20 -6.41
C GLY A 283 1.00 -9.89 -7.85
N CYS A 284 0.26 -10.46 -8.77
CA CYS A 284 0.35 -10.19 -10.19
C CYS A 284 -1.04 -10.03 -10.82
N LEU A 285 -1.11 -9.29 -11.92
CA LEU A 285 -2.29 -9.24 -12.77
C LEU A 285 -2.12 -10.28 -13.90
N VAL A 286 -3.03 -11.23 -13.95
CA VAL A 286 -3.10 -12.25 -15.00
C VAL A 286 -4.09 -11.80 -16.05
N THR A 287 -3.66 -11.75 -17.31
CA THR A 287 -4.45 -11.29 -18.45
C THR A 287 -4.16 -12.14 -19.68
N LYS A 288 -5.03 -12.07 -20.66
CA LYS A 288 -4.94 -12.83 -21.91
C LYS A 288 -4.80 -11.91 -23.11
N ALA A 289 -3.92 -12.23 -24.05
CA ALA A 289 -3.83 -11.58 -25.34
C ALA A 289 -5.09 -11.91 -26.17
N ILE A 290 -5.82 -10.87 -26.58
CA ILE A 290 -7.10 -11.01 -27.30
C ILE A 290 -7.12 -10.36 -28.67
N HIS A 291 -6.23 -9.38 -28.91
CA HIS A 291 -6.12 -8.68 -30.19
C HIS A 291 -4.67 -8.30 -30.48
N GLU A 292 -4.35 -8.23 -31.76
CA GLU A 292 -3.14 -7.60 -32.29
C GLU A 292 -3.50 -6.47 -33.24
N LYS A 293 -2.67 -5.44 -33.30
CA LYS A 293 -2.82 -4.34 -34.24
C LYS A 293 -1.46 -4.00 -34.83
N HIS A 294 -1.44 -3.87 -36.17
CA HIS A 294 -0.26 -3.57 -36.98
C HIS A 294 -0.49 -2.22 -37.65
N THR A 295 -0.01 -1.13 -37.04
CA THR A 295 -0.17 0.23 -37.58
C THR A 295 1.22 0.90 -37.68
N HIS A 296 1.44 2.05 -37.04
CA HIS A 296 2.77 2.64 -36.90
C HIS A 296 3.64 1.94 -35.86
N LYS A 297 3.02 1.13 -35.03
CA LYS A 297 3.61 0.27 -34.01
C LYS A 297 2.90 -1.08 -34.01
N GLU A 298 3.54 -2.03 -33.34
CA GLU A 298 2.96 -3.33 -33.05
C GLU A 298 2.30 -3.29 -31.67
N TYR A 299 1.02 -3.68 -31.62
CA TYR A 299 0.23 -3.67 -30.38
C TYR A 299 -0.26 -5.07 -30.04
N VAL A 300 -0.16 -5.41 -28.75
CA VAL A 300 -0.85 -6.55 -28.15
C VAL A 300 -1.97 -6.01 -27.25
N GLY A 301 -3.21 -6.21 -27.67
CA GLY A 301 -4.39 -5.90 -26.86
C GLY A 301 -4.71 -7.06 -25.92
N VAL A 302 -4.86 -6.75 -24.64
CA VAL A 302 -5.21 -7.73 -23.61
C VAL A 302 -6.61 -7.49 -23.06
N ASP A 303 -7.19 -8.49 -22.39
CA ASP A 303 -8.53 -8.37 -21.78
C ASP A 303 -8.54 -7.55 -20.46
N ALA A 304 -7.38 -7.29 -19.86
CA ALA A 304 -7.22 -6.29 -18.80
C ALA A 304 -7.15 -4.87 -19.39
N CYS A 305 -7.36 -3.87 -18.54
CA CYS A 305 -7.17 -2.45 -18.87
C CYS A 305 -6.74 -1.66 -17.61
N ALA A 306 -6.54 -0.36 -17.74
CA ALA A 306 -6.09 0.49 -16.61
C ALA A 306 -7.06 0.48 -15.42
N VAL A 307 -8.32 0.06 -15.59
CA VAL A 307 -9.26 -0.23 -14.47
C VAL A 307 -8.69 -1.29 -13.52
N ASN A 308 -7.94 -2.27 -14.05
CA ASN A 308 -7.30 -3.33 -13.26
C ASN A 308 -5.94 -2.92 -12.71
N LEU A 309 -5.19 -2.08 -13.43
CA LEU A 309 -3.88 -1.58 -13.02
C LEU A 309 -3.60 -0.21 -13.64
N MET A 310 -3.93 0.86 -12.91
CA MET A 310 -3.81 2.22 -13.44
C MET A 310 -2.39 2.80 -13.40
N ARG A 311 -1.49 2.24 -12.61
CA ARG A 311 -0.17 2.82 -12.35
C ARG A 311 0.67 3.08 -13.61
N PRO A 312 0.74 2.19 -14.62
CA PRO A 312 1.42 2.50 -15.87
C PRO A 312 0.81 3.70 -16.60
N ALA A 313 -0.51 3.77 -16.67
CA ALA A 313 -1.21 4.86 -17.32
C ALA A 313 -1.07 6.21 -16.62
N MET A 314 -1.12 6.22 -15.28
CA MET A 314 -1.12 7.45 -14.48
C MET A 314 0.30 7.97 -14.19
N TYR A 315 1.25 7.07 -13.93
CA TYR A 315 2.59 7.44 -13.46
C TYR A 315 3.70 7.05 -14.42
N GLY A 316 3.39 6.41 -15.57
CA GLY A 316 4.40 5.78 -16.39
C GLY A 316 5.16 4.65 -15.68
N ALA A 317 4.54 4.07 -14.64
CA ALA A 317 5.19 3.09 -13.78
C ALA A 317 5.51 1.81 -14.55
N TYR A 318 6.75 1.36 -14.41
CA TYR A 318 7.18 0.09 -14.97
C TYR A 318 6.59 -1.08 -14.20
N HIS A 319 6.03 -2.04 -14.92
CA HIS A 319 5.75 -3.39 -14.45
C HIS A 319 6.37 -4.39 -15.42
N HIS A 320 7.03 -5.42 -14.89
CA HIS A 320 7.57 -6.48 -15.74
C HIS A 320 6.42 -7.34 -16.27
N ILE A 321 6.54 -7.79 -17.52
CA ILE A 321 5.56 -8.65 -18.19
C ILE A 321 6.24 -9.95 -18.60
N THR A 322 5.67 -11.08 -18.19
CA THR A 322 6.07 -12.40 -18.66
C THR A 322 4.98 -12.99 -19.55
N VAL A 323 5.34 -13.44 -20.72
CA VAL A 323 4.49 -14.27 -21.59
C VAL A 323 4.66 -15.71 -21.14
N MET A 324 3.61 -16.27 -20.54
CA MET A 324 3.69 -17.58 -19.87
C MET A 324 3.93 -18.72 -20.86
N GLY A 325 4.87 -19.58 -20.50
CA GLY A 325 5.34 -20.69 -21.36
C GLY A 325 6.35 -20.28 -22.43
N LYS A 326 6.72 -18.99 -22.47
CA LYS A 326 7.73 -18.44 -23.40
C LYS A 326 8.90 -17.74 -22.66
N GLU A 327 9.09 -18.03 -21.38
CA GLU A 327 10.03 -17.36 -20.49
C GLU A 327 11.51 -17.47 -20.96
N ASP A 328 11.83 -18.52 -21.68
CA ASP A 328 13.17 -18.79 -22.21
C ASP A 328 13.32 -18.45 -23.71
N GLN A 329 12.27 -17.91 -24.33
CA GLN A 329 12.35 -17.48 -25.74
C GLN A 329 13.00 -16.09 -25.84
N PRO A 330 13.60 -15.75 -27.01
CA PRO A 330 14.14 -14.43 -27.24
C PRO A 330 13.06 -13.34 -27.12
N CYS A 331 13.39 -12.24 -26.43
CA CYS A 331 12.59 -11.03 -26.40
C CYS A 331 13.00 -10.13 -27.57
N ASP A 332 12.59 -10.47 -28.78
CA ASP A 332 12.99 -9.83 -30.03
C ASP A 332 11.84 -9.13 -30.76
N HIS A 333 10.63 -9.14 -30.19
CA HIS A 333 9.46 -8.43 -30.71
C HIS A 333 9.14 -7.23 -29.81
N MET A 334 9.07 -6.04 -30.41
CA MET A 334 8.78 -4.81 -29.71
C MET A 334 7.29 -4.49 -29.79
N TYR A 335 6.63 -4.41 -28.64
CA TYR A 335 5.20 -4.18 -28.51
C TYR A 335 4.85 -3.02 -27.58
N ASP A 336 3.73 -2.33 -27.87
CA ASP A 336 2.91 -1.68 -26.86
C ASP A 336 1.85 -2.69 -26.39
N VAL A 337 1.78 -2.96 -25.07
CA VAL A 337 0.75 -3.83 -24.47
C VAL A 337 -0.38 -2.96 -23.94
N THR A 338 -1.59 -3.12 -24.49
CA THR A 338 -2.69 -2.17 -24.33
C THR A 338 -3.97 -2.80 -23.80
N GLY A 339 -4.73 -2.01 -23.04
CA GLY A 339 -6.11 -2.31 -22.67
C GLY A 339 -7.13 -1.78 -23.67
N SER A 340 -8.40 -1.80 -23.27
CA SER A 340 -9.55 -1.49 -24.15
C SER A 340 -10.27 -0.18 -23.81
N LEU A 341 -9.68 0.69 -22.99
CA LEU A 341 -10.28 1.99 -22.67
C LEU A 341 -10.17 2.98 -23.83
N CYS A 342 -11.13 3.90 -23.93
CA CYS A 342 -11.04 5.06 -24.81
C CYS A 342 -10.07 6.13 -24.22
N GLU A 343 -8.92 5.68 -23.76
CA GLU A 343 -7.84 6.45 -23.17
C GLU A 343 -6.51 6.00 -23.78
N ASN A 344 -5.81 6.91 -24.45
CA ASN A 344 -4.57 6.56 -25.16
C ASN A 344 -3.46 6.06 -24.23
N ASN A 345 -3.51 6.45 -22.93
CA ASN A 345 -2.55 6.00 -21.93
C ASN A 345 -2.89 4.63 -21.31
N ASP A 346 -3.98 3.98 -21.74
CA ASP A 346 -4.31 2.61 -21.31
C ASP A 346 -3.33 1.59 -21.89
N LYS A 347 -2.10 1.68 -21.41
CA LYS A 347 -0.96 0.87 -21.82
C LYS A 347 -0.22 0.33 -20.60
N PHE A 348 -0.05 -0.97 -20.55
CA PHE A 348 0.75 -1.63 -19.52
C PHE A 348 2.24 -1.57 -19.80
N ALA A 349 2.60 -1.45 -21.07
CA ALA A 349 3.97 -1.28 -21.55
C ALA A 349 3.99 -0.53 -22.87
N ILE A 350 5.06 0.23 -23.10
CA ILE A 350 5.35 0.97 -24.32
C ILE A 350 6.73 0.56 -24.79
N ASP A 351 6.88 0.28 -26.12
CA ASP A 351 8.13 -0.12 -26.77
C ASP A 351 8.86 -1.25 -25.98
N ARG A 352 8.09 -2.23 -25.52
CA ARG A 352 8.59 -3.34 -24.71
C ARG A 352 9.01 -4.52 -25.56
N TYR A 353 10.26 -4.95 -25.41
CA TYR A 353 10.72 -6.20 -26.00
C TYR A 353 10.19 -7.40 -25.20
N LEU A 354 9.45 -8.25 -25.89
CA LEU A 354 8.86 -9.49 -25.38
C LEU A 354 9.14 -10.64 -26.37
N PRO A 355 8.98 -11.90 -25.94
CA PRO A 355 8.82 -13.01 -26.88
C PRO A 355 7.62 -12.76 -27.78
N LYS A 356 7.57 -13.38 -28.96
CA LYS A 356 6.39 -13.32 -29.83
C LYS A 356 5.14 -13.70 -29.03
N VAL A 357 4.16 -12.78 -29.01
CA VAL A 357 2.87 -13.01 -28.35
C VAL A 357 1.88 -13.52 -29.38
N ASP A 358 1.27 -14.67 -29.11
CA ASP A 358 0.19 -15.22 -29.92
C ASP A 358 -1.17 -14.99 -29.23
N MET A 359 -2.24 -14.90 -30.01
CA MET A 359 -3.57 -14.70 -29.45
C MET A 359 -3.98 -15.89 -28.59
N GLY A 360 -4.43 -15.60 -27.35
CA GLY A 360 -4.72 -16.60 -26.34
C GLY A 360 -3.61 -16.83 -25.32
N ASP A 361 -2.40 -16.30 -25.55
CA ASP A 361 -1.33 -16.36 -24.56
C ASP A 361 -1.74 -15.69 -23.26
N LEU A 362 -1.35 -16.30 -22.13
CA LEU A 362 -1.48 -15.70 -20.81
C LEU A 362 -0.26 -14.82 -20.53
N LEU A 363 -0.51 -13.61 -20.11
CA LEU A 363 0.51 -12.68 -19.67
C LEU A 363 0.37 -12.46 -18.15
N VAL A 364 1.51 -12.48 -17.47
CA VAL A 364 1.63 -12.08 -16.05
C VAL A 364 2.27 -10.72 -15.99
N ILE A 365 1.55 -9.73 -15.45
CA ILE A 365 2.06 -8.40 -15.13
C ILE A 365 2.45 -8.43 -13.65
N HIS A 366 3.74 -8.33 -13.37
CA HIS A 366 4.31 -8.54 -12.04
C HIS A 366 4.09 -7.36 -11.08
N ASP A 367 4.31 -7.63 -9.80
CA ASP A 367 4.41 -6.63 -8.72
C ASP A 367 3.14 -5.75 -8.57
N THR A 368 1.97 -6.34 -8.78
CA THR A 368 0.69 -5.63 -8.67
C THR A 368 -0.04 -5.87 -7.35
N GLY A 369 0.60 -6.57 -6.41
CA GLY A 369 -0.02 -6.93 -5.13
C GLY A 369 -0.34 -5.75 -4.22
N ALA A 370 0.26 -4.60 -4.45
CA ALA A 370 -0.05 -3.35 -3.77
C ALA A 370 -0.32 -2.24 -4.78
N HIS A 371 -1.32 -1.39 -4.50
CA HIS A 371 -1.72 -0.29 -5.39
C HIS A 371 -2.08 -0.75 -6.82
N GLY A 372 -2.46 -2.01 -6.97
CA GLY A 372 -3.02 -2.59 -8.18
C GLY A 372 -4.55 -2.49 -8.14
N PHE A 373 -5.21 -3.55 -7.67
CA PHE A 373 -6.68 -3.57 -7.51
C PHE A 373 -7.21 -2.37 -6.71
N ALA A 374 -6.53 -1.99 -5.64
CA ALA A 374 -6.96 -0.91 -4.73
C ALA A 374 -7.14 0.44 -5.43
N MET A 375 -6.33 0.76 -6.42
CA MET A 375 -6.41 2.00 -7.19
C MET A 375 -7.33 1.90 -8.41
N GLY A 376 -8.03 0.79 -8.58
CA GLY A 376 -8.96 0.58 -9.69
C GLY A 376 -10.14 1.56 -9.66
N TYR A 377 -10.68 1.85 -10.84
CA TYR A 377 -11.80 2.75 -11.09
C TYR A 377 -12.71 2.17 -12.18
N ASN A 378 -13.81 2.83 -12.52
CA ASN A 378 -14.71 2.41 -13.57
C ASN A 378 -14.78 3.48 -14.68
N TYR A 379 -13.86 3.42 -15.64
CA TYR A 379 -13.93 4.23 -16.86
C TYR A 379 -14.46 3.40 -18.04
N ASN A 380 -15.16 4.00 -18.97
CA ASN A 380 -15.91 3.32 -20.05
C ASN A 380 -16.89 2.24 -19.54
N GLY A 381 -17.33 2.29 -18.29
CA GLY A 381 -18.16 1.25 -17.70
C GLY A 381 -17.46 -0.10 -17.52
N LYS A 382 -16.12 -0.16 -17.61
CA LYS A 382 -15.39 -1.39 -17.36
C LYS A 382 -15.44 -1.76 -15.89
N LEU A 383 -15.56 -3.05 -15.62
CA LEU A 383 -15.76 -3.63 -14.30
C LEU A 383 -14.43 -4.09 -13.72
N LYS A 384 -14.30 -4.01 -12.39
CA LYS A 384 -13.12 -4.53 -11.68
C LYS A 384 -13.08 -6.05 -11.72
N SER A 385 -11.88 -6.59 -11.84
CA SER A 385 -11.59 -8.02 -11.91
C SER A 385 -11.72 -8.72 -10.54
N ALA A 386 -11.68 -10.05 -10.55
CA ALA A 386 -11.59 -10.85 -9.33
C ALA A 386 -10.20 -10.76 -8.68
N GLU A 387 -10.13 -11.12 -7.40
CA GLU A 387 -8.90 -11.37 -6.64
C GLU A 387 -8.88 -12.83 -6.20
N ILE A 388 -7.77 -13.52 -6.44
CA ILE A 388 -7.57 -14.95 -6.17
C ILE A 388 -6.34 -15.13 -5.29
N LEU A 389 -6.41 -15.99 -4.30
CA LEU A 389 -5.30 -16.38 -3.43
C LEU A 389 -4.79 -17.76 -3.84
N LEU A 390 -3.50 -17.85 -4.11
CA LEU A 390 -2.78 -19.12 -4.29
C LEU A 390 -2.15 -19.50 -2.95
N HIS A 391 -2.61 -20.61 -2.40
CA HIS A 391 -2.17 -21.13 -1.10
C HIS A 391 -0.80 -21.82 -1.17
N GLU A 392 -0.14 -21.96 -0.03
CA GLU A 392 1.16 -22.64 0.09
C GLU A 392 1.12 -24.09 -0.39
N ASP A 393 -0.02 -24.77 -0.27
CA ASP A 393 -0.21 -26.15 -0.73
C ASP A 393 -0.53 -26.27 -2.23
N GLY A 394 -0.59 -25.14 -2.94
CA GLY A 394 -0.93 -25.06 -4.35
C GLY A 394 -2.42 -25.07 -4.66
N SER A 395 -3.30 -25.15 -3.65
CA SER A 395 -4.72 -24.86 -3.83
C SER A 395 -4.97 -23.37 -4.07
N PHE A 396 -6.14 -23.01 -4.55
CA PHE A 396 -6.48 -21.60 -4.78
C PHE A 396 -7.96 -21.31 -4.54
N GLU A 397 -8.25 -20.11 -4.07
CA GLU A 397 -9.60 -19.65 -3.83
C GLU A 397 -9.83 -18.21 -4.31
N MET A 398 -11.09 -17.91 -4.63
CA MET A 398 -11.49 -16.54 -4.95
C MET A 398 -11.79 -15.78 -3.66
N ILE A 399 -10.95 -14.78 -3.35
CA ILE A 399 -11.06 -13.95 -2.14
C ILE A 399 -11.82 -12.63 -2.38
N ARG A 400 -12.10 -12.30 -3.63
CA ARG A 400 -13.03 -11.26 -4.07
C ARG A 400 -13.54 -11.65 -5.46
N ARG A 401 -14.85 -11.65 -5.65
CA ARG A 401 -15.43 -11.84 -6.99
C ARG A 401 -15.21 -10.61 -7.88
N ALA A 402 -15.24 -10.81 -9.18
CA ALA A 402 -15.32 -9.69 -10.12
C ALA A 402 -16.63 -8.91 -9.93
N GLU A 403 -16.60 -7.63 -10.28
CA GLU A 403 -17.81 -6.83 -10.42
C GLU A 403 -18.69 -7.36 -11.54
N THR A 404 -19.99 -7.16 -11.38
CA THR A 404 -21.03 -7.42 -12.38
C THR A 404 -21.70 -6.09 -12.77
N PRO A 405 -22.46 -6.02 -13.88
CA PRO A 405 -23.25 -4.85 -14.20
C PRO A 405 -24.19 -4.41 -13.04
N LYS A 406 -24.65 -5.35 -12.22
CA LYS A 406 -25.47 -5.03 -11.05
C LYS A 406 -24.70 -4.20 -10.02
N ASP A 407 -23.43 -4.48 -9.80
CA ASP A 407 -22.57 -3.68 -8.91
C ASP A 407 -22.35 -2.27 -9.47
N TYR A 408 -22.12 -2.17 -10.77
CA TYR A 408 -21.91 -0.88 -11.45
C TYR A 408 -23.16 0.02 -11.38
N PHE A 409 -24.35 -0.55 -11.46
CA PHE A 409 -25.61 0.17 -11.41
C PHE A 409 -26.23 0.23 -10.01
N ALA A 410 -25.56 -0.27 -8.98
CA ALA A 410 -26.11 -0.39 -7.63
C ALA A 410 -26.53 0.94 -6.98
N THR A 411 -25.94 2.06 -7.42
CA THR A 411 -26.22 3.41 -6.89
C THR A 411 -27.30 4.18 -7.65
N PHE A 412 -27.91 3.59 -8.69
CA PHE A 412 -28.98 4.21 -9.48
C PHE A 412 -30.38 3.91 -8.90
N ASP A 413 -30.60 4.16 -7.61
CA ASP A 413 -31.88 3.91 -6.94
C ASP A 413 -33.05 4.68 -7.55
N CYS A 414 -32.78 5.90 -8.08
CA CYS A 414 -33.81 6.74 -8.72
C CYS A 414 -34.11 6.31 -10.18
N PHE A 415 -33.31 5.44 -10.78
CA PHE A 415 -33.51 4.92 -12.12
C PHE A 415 -32.96 3.49 -12.21
N PRO A 416 -33.76 2.46 -11.91
CA PRO A 416 -33.30 1.08 -11.77
C PRO A 416 -32.97 0.44 -13.14
N ILE A 417 -31.82 0.79 -13.69
CA ILE A 417 -31.37 0.40 -15.04
C ILE A 417 -31.33 -1.12 -15.21
N TYR A 418 -30.77 -1.83 -14.20
CA TYR A 418 -30.57 -3.28 -14.30
C TYR A 418 -31.88 -4.05 -14.32
N GLU A 419 -32.86 -3.66 -13.51
CA GLU A 419 -34.20 -4.25 -13.46
C GLU A 419 -34.94 -4.08 -14.80
N ARG A 420 -34.86 -2.91 -15.41
CA ARG A 420 -35.46 -2.61 -16.72
C ARG A 420 -34.90 -3.49 -17.83
N LEU A 421 -33.55 -3.68 -17.85
CA LEU A 421 -32.92 -4.56 -18.85
C LEU A 421 -33.34 -6.03 -18.71
N LEU A 422 -33.70 -6.49 -17.51
CA LEU A 422 -34.20 -7.85 -17.29
C LEU A 422 -35.68 -7.99 -17.70
N GLU A 423 -36.47 -6.93 -17.66
CA GLU A 423 -37.87 -6.93 -18.12
C GLU A 423 -37.99 -7.03 -19.63
N ASP A 424 -37.09 -6.36 -20.37
CA ASP A 424 -37.07 -6.36 -21.85
C ASP A 424 -36.64 -7.73 -22.46
N ASN A 425 -36.10 -8.63 -21.64
CA ASN A 425 -35.65 -9.96 -22.06
C ASN A 425 -36.65 -11.09 -21.69
N LYS A 426 -37.85 -10.74 -21.21
CA LYS A 426 -38.99 -11.67 -20.99
C LYS A 426 -39.99 -11.58 -22.10
#